data_75dd86e98be9effc6c38335ca11e2baf
#
_entry.id   75dd86e98be9effc6c38335ca11e2baf
#
_cell.length_a   1.000
_cell.length_b   1.000
_cell.length_c   1.000
_cell.angle_alpha   90.00
_cell.angle_beta   90.00
_cell.angle_gamma   90.00
#
_symmetry.space_group_name_H-M   'P 1'
#
loop_
_entity.id
_entity.type
_entity.pdbx_description
1 polymer ?
#
loop_
_entity_poly.entity_id
_entity_poly.type
_entity_poly.pdbx_seq_one_letter_code
_entity_poly.pdbx_strand_id
1 'polypeptide(L)'
;LAAYTIALRRLGASGVLGAGVTVIMRYTLRLLTLDQLGRAAGVICALELMRCSDAWKDAQGKRMLGDWDIEIGLWIGSAASPNKLGGKGDTGDDRAVTRVRAYRKRSGPAPAPIRNCPWCGSNLGHTSFKCWPNEQMPTRMLIVCPNVDCDFTGDRALPILATDDEIY
;
A
#
# COMPACT_ATOMS: atom_id res chain seq x y z
N LEU A 1 -17.98 -6.94 -3.83
CA LEU A 1 -17.68 -7.33 -5.22
C LEU A 1 -16.17 -7.40 -5.46
N ALA A 2 -15.38 -6.30 -5.21
CA ALA A 2 -13.93 -6.27 -5.50
C ALA A 2 -13.16 -7.44 -4.86
N ALA A 3 -13.35 -7.70 -3.56
CA ALA A 3 -12.71 -8.82 -2.87
C ALA A 3 -13.00 -10.18 -3.54
N TYR A 4 -14.24 -10.40 -3.92
CA TYR A 4 -14.65 -11.61 -4.61
C TYR A 4 -13.97 -11.75 -5.98
N THR A 5 -13.91 -10.68 -6.76
CA THR A 5 -13.24 -10.66 -8.06
C THR A 5 -11.73 -10.96 -7.92
N ILE A 6 -11.06 -10.36 -6.91
CA ILE A 6 -9.65 -10.61 -6.63
C ILE A 6 -9.43 -12.08 -6.25
N ALA A 7 -10.23 -12.61 -5.31
CA ALA A 7 -10.11 -13.98 -4.87
C ALA A 7 -10.33 -14.97 -6.01
N LEU A 8 -11.38 -14.81 -6.82
CA LEU A 8 -11.65 -15.67 -7.97
C LEU A 8 -10.50 -15.68 -8.98
N ARG A 9 -9.95 -14.50 -9.30
CA ARG A 9 -8.82 -14.41 -10.21
C ARG A 9 -7.60 -15.15 -9.66
N ARG A 10 -7.29 -14.95 -8.38
CA ARG A 10 -6.13 -15.59 -7.73
C ARG A 10 -6.29 -17.11 -7.61
N LEU A 11 -7.49 -17.61 -7.33
CA LEU A 11 -7.79 -19.04 -7.27
C LEU A 11 -7.87 -19.69 -8.67
N GLY A 12 -8.31 -18.95 -9.68
CA GLY A 12 -8.50 -19.46 -11.04
C GLY A 12 -7.25 -19.40 -11.92
N ALA A 13 -6.23 -18.62 -11.56
CA ALA A 13 -5.02 -18.45 -12.36
C ALA A 13 -3.77 -18.54 -11.49
N SER A 14 -2.86 -19.45 -11.82
CA SER A 14 -1.61 -19.66 -11.09
C SER A 14 -0.49 -18.73 -11.57
N GLY A 15 0.43 -18.41 -10.65
CA GLY A 15 1.64 -17.64 -10.96
C GLY A 15 1.35 -16.22 -11.48
N VAL A 16 2.12 -15.79 -12.48
CA VAL A 16 2.07 -14.43 -13.05
C VAL A 16 0.70 -14.09 -13.65
N LEU A 17 -0.04 -15.07 -14.17
CA LEU A 17 -1.37 -14.85 -14.75
C LEU A 17 -2.41 -14.42 -13.71
N GLY A 18 -2.24 -14.79 -12.45
CA GLY A 18 -3.08 -14.34 -11.34
C GLY A 18 -2.72 -12.94 -10.82
N ALA A 19 -1.52 -12.44 -11.14
CA ALA A 19 -1.04 -11.11 -10.75
C ALA A 19 -1.60 -9.99 -11.64
N GLY A 20 -1.19 -8.75 -11.35
CA GLY A 20 -1.56 -7.56 -12.11
C GLY A 20 -2.91 -6.96 -11.69
N VAL A 21 -3.28 -5.86 -12.36
CA VAL A 21 -4.47 -5.07 -12.02
C VAL A 21 -5.74 -5.91 -12.22
N THR A 22 -6.48 -6.10 -11.15
CA THR A 22 -7.72 -6.89 -11.15
C THR A 22 -8.96 -6.00 -11.15
N VAL A 23 -8.92 -4.89 -10.43
CA VAL A 23 -10.05 -3.97 -10.26
C VAL A 23 -9.54 -2.54 -10.42
N ILE A 24 -10.21 -1.74 -11.25
CA ILE A 24 -10.00 -0.30 -11.36
C ILE A 24 -11.28 0.39 -10.93
N MET A 25 -11.18 1.24 -9.90
CA MET A 25 -12.29 2.06 -9.43
C MET A 25 -12.01 3.54 -9.72
N ARG A 26 -12.93 4.19 -10.44
CA ARG A 26 -12.82 5.61 -10.77
C ARG A 26 -13.93 6.38 -10.08
N TYR A 27 -13.56 7.43 -9.37
CA TYR A 27 -14.49 8.35 -8.72
C TYR A 27 -14.33 9.77 -9.26
N THR A 28 -15.41 10.49 -9.38
CA THR A 28 -15.43 11.87 -9.91
C THR A 28 -15.07 12.90 -8.85
N LEU A 29 -15.30 12.60 -7.57
CA LEU A 29 -15.04 13.49 -6.44
C LEU A 29 -13.83 13.00 -5.62
N ARG A 30 -12.82 13.85 -5.46
CA ARG A 30 -11.59 13.52 -4.73
C ARG A 30 -11.83 13.11 -3.27
N LEU A 31 -12.74 13.81 -2.56
CA LEU A 31 -13.08 13.47 -1.17
C LEU A 31 -13.70 12.09 -1.05
N LEU A 32 -14.58 11.73 -1.99
CA LEU A 32 -15.16 10.40 -2.04
C LEU A 32 -14.09 9.32 -2.30
N THR A 33 -13.10 9.63 -3.15
CA THR A 33 -11.97 8.71 -3.42
C THR A 33 -11.18 8.41 -2.15
N LEU A 34 -10.93 9.40 -1.30
CA LEU A 34 -10.15 9.22 -0.07
C LEU A 34 -10.91 8.42 0.99
N ASP A 35 -12.23 8.63 1.14
CA ASP A 35 -13.06 7.82 2.04
C ASP A 35 -13.13 6.37 1.58
N GLN A 36 -13.35 6.16 0.29
CA GLN A 36 -13.40 4.81 -0.29
C GLN A 36 -12.03 4.10 -0.24
N LEU A 37 -10.92 4.85 -0.33
CA LEU A 37 -9.59 4.27 -0.15
C LEU A 37 -9.45 3.59 1.21
N GLY A 38 -9.83 4.25 2.31
CA GLY A 38 -9.72 3.69 3.65
C GLY A 38 -10.52 2.38 3.79
N ARG A 39 -11.74 2.35 3.28
CA ARG A 39 -12.60 1.14 3.28
C ARG A 39 -12.04 0.02 2.40
N ALA A 40 -11.60 0.35 1.19
CA ALA A 40 -11.02 -0.61 0.26
C ALA A 40 -9.69 -1.16 0.81
N ALA A 41 -8.85 -0.31 1.40
CA ALA A 41 -7.58 -0.73 2.01
C ALA A 41 -7.79 -1.72 3.16
N GLY A 42 -8.84 -1.56 3.99
CA GLY A 42 -9.19 -2.55 5.01
C GLY A 42 -9.51 -3.94 4.42
N VAL A 43 -10.25 -3.96 3.31
CA VAL A 43 -10.54 -5.22 2.59
C VAL A 43 -9.26 -5.84 2.01
N ILE A 44 -8.37 -5.02 1.43
CA ILE A 44 -7.10 -5.50 0.90
C ILE A 44 -6.18 -6.02 2.01
N CYS A 45 -6.14 -5.35 3.17
CA CYS A 45 -5.44 -5.85 4.36
C CYS A 45 -5.93 -7.26 4.76
N ALA A 46 -7.25 -7.47 4.80
CA ALA A 46 -7.82 -8.78 5.12
C ALA A 46 -7.40 -9.85 4.09
N LEU A 47 -7.49 -9.54 2.79
CA LEU A 47 -7.10 -10.47 1.72
C LEU A 47 -5.61 -10.80 1.77
N GLU A 48 -4.76 -9.83 2.08
CA GLU A 48 -3.32 -10.04 2.19
C GLU A 48 -2.94 -10.90 3.41
N LEU A 49 -3.62 -10.71 4.54
CA LEU A 49 -3.47 -11.58 5.70
C LEU A 49 -3.94 -13.01 5.39
N MET A 50 -5.07 -13.17 4.71
CA MET A 50 -5.53 -14.48 4.23
C MET A 50 -4.49 -15.14 3.33
N ARG A 51 -3.94 -14.42 2.34
CA ARG A 51 -2.92 -14.92 1.42
C ARG A 51 -1.67 -15.42 2.17
N CYS A 52 -1.28 -14.75 3.24
CA CYS A 52 -0.12 -15.10 4.05
C CYS A 52 -0.39 -16.16 5.12
N SER A 53 -1.65 -16.46 5.41
CA SER A 53 -2.06 -17.41 6.44
C SER A 53 -1.84 -18.86 6.03
N ASP A 54 -1.46 -19.70 6.98
CA ASP A 54 -1.32 -21.16 6.78
C ASP A 54 -2.66 -21.83 6.47
N ALA A 55 -3.78 -21.26 6.93
CA ALA A 55 -5.11 -21.77 6.63
C ALA A 55 -5.48 -21.65 5.12
N TRP A 56 -4.75 -20.85 4.36
CA TRP A 56 -4.92 -20.65 2.92
C TRP A 56 -3.76 -21.25 2.10
N LYS A 57 -3.15 -22.31 2.61
CA LYS A 57 -2.21 -23.16 1.88
C LYS A 57 -2.89 -24.46 1.45
N ASP A 58 -2.51 -24.97 0.29
CA ASP A 58 -2.92 -26.31 -0.16
C ASP A 58 -2.15 -27.42 0.58
N ALA A 59 -2.48 -28.67 0.25
CA ALA A 59 -1.84 -29.84 0.86
C ALA A 59 -0.31 -29.92 0.59
N GLN A 60 0.19 -29.19 -0.38
CA GLN A 60 1.60 -29.06 -0.75
C GLN A 60 2.28 -27.85 -0.10
N GLY A 61 1.56 -27.09 0.73
CA GLY A 61 2.06 -25.88 1.39
C GLY A 61 2.11 -24.63 0.51
N LYS A 62 1.56 -24.68 -0.73
CA LYS A 62 1.51 -23.56 -1.66
C LYS A 62 0.36 -22.63 -1.29
N ARG A 63 0.59 -21.33 -1.36
CA ARG A 63 -0.45 -20.32 -1.12
C ARG A 63 -1.55 -20.37 -2.18
N MET A 64 -2.78 -20.60 -1.75
CA MET A 64 -3.94 -20.70 -2.65
C MET A 64 -4.23 -19.40 -3.39
N LEU A 65 -3.97 -18.25 -2.74
CA LEU A 65 -4.10 -16.90 -3.34
C LEU A 65 -2.83 -16.43 -4.08
N GLY A 66 -1.85 -17.33 -4.26
CA GLY A 66 -0.60 -17.07 -4.97
C GLY A 66 0.44 -16.34 -4.14
N ASP A 67 1.64 -16.17 -4.73
CA ASP A 67 2.81 -15.60 -4.04
C ASP A 67 2.91 -14.07 -4.17
N TRP A 68 2.27 -13.48 -5.17
CA TRP A 68 2.26 -12.03 -5.40
C TRP A 68 1.35 -11.32 -4.40
N ASP A 69 1.85 -10.23 -3.83
CA ASP A 69 1.12 -9.42 -2.87
C ASP A 69 -0.21 -8.93 -3.46
N ILE A 70 -1.23 -8.80 -2.59
CA ILE A 70 -2.52 -8.19 -2.93
C ILE A 70 -2.47 -6.78 -2.39
N GLU A 71 -2.41 -5.79 -3.29
CA GLU A 71 -2.16 -4.40 -2.94
C GLU A 71 -3.21 -3.47 -3.55
N ILE A 72 -3.38 -2.30 -2.96
CA ILE A 72 -4.21 -1.22 -3.49
C ILE A 72 -3.33 -0.02 -3.85
N GLY A 73 -3.41 0.42 -5.09
CA GLY A 73 -2.76 1.64 -5.56
C GLY A 73 -3.70 2.83 -5.56
N LEU A 74 -3.18 4.02 -5.28
CA LEU A 74 -3.91 5.28 -5.30
C LEU A 74 -3.31 6.23 -6.36
N TRP A 75 -4.09 6.54 -7.38
CA TRP A 75 -3.70 7.46 -8.45
C TRP A 75 -4.59 8.71 -8.46
N ILE A 76 -4.19 9.76 -7.76
CA ILE A 76 -4.99 10.99 -7.56
C ILE A 76 -4.21 12.28 -7.85
N GLY A 77 -3.02 12.18 -8.42
CA GLY A 77 -2.16 13.29 -8.81
C GLY A 77 -1.28 13.84 -7.67
N SER A 78 -0.23 14.56 -8.09
CA SER A 78 0.91 14.98 -7.27
C SER A 78 0.59 15.83 -6.05
N ALA A 79 -0.56 16.48 -6.02
CA ALA A 79 -0.95 17.29 -4.84
C ALA A 79 -1.26 16.42 -3.60
N ALA A 80 -1.66 15.16 -3.77
CA ALA A 80 -2.05 14.29 -2.65
C ALA A 80 -1.09 13.12 -2.42
N SER A 81 -0.47 12.60 -3.46
CA SER A 81 0.53 11.54 -3.38
C SER A 81 1.74 11.90 -4.24
N PRO A 82 2.97 11.44 -3.91
CA PRO A 82 4.11 11.67 -4.77
C PRO A 82 3.98 10.89 -6.08
N ASN A 83 4.39 11.48 -7.20
CA ASN A 83 4.36 10.79 -8.49
C ASN A 83 5.54 9.82 -8.63
N LYS A 84 6.67 10.14 -7.99
CA LYS A 84 7.93 9.38 -8.12
C LYS A 84 8.52 9.06 -6.77
N LEU A 85 9.25 7.96 -6.71
CA LEU A 85 10.00 7.58 -5.51
C LEU A 85 11.13 8.57 -5.22
N GLY A 86 11.87 8.99 -6.25
CA GLY A 86 13.04 9.85 -6.10
C GLY A 86 14.26 9.10 -5.58
N GLY A 87 15.29 9.85 -5.13
CA GLY A 87 16.53 9.25 -4.64
C GLY A 87 17.50 10.23 -4.00
N LYS A 88 18.80 9.89 -4.08
CA LYS A 88 19.88 10.72 -3.53
C LYS A 88 19.92 12.10 -4.21
N GLY A 89 19.82 13.15 -3.41
CA GLY A 89 19.92 14.53 -3.91
C GLY A 89 18.62 15.12 -4.44
N ASP A 90 17.54 14.34 -4.55
CA ASP A 90 16.24 14.86 -4.95
C ASP A 90 15.64 15.78 -3.89
N THR A 91 15.11 16.93 -4.34
CA THR A 91 14.48 17.97 -3.52
C THR A 91 13.07 18.32 -3.98
N GLY A 92 12.59 17.72 -5.08
CA GLY A 92 11.26 18.00 -5.64
C GLY A 92 10.13 17.51 -4.72
N ASP A 93 9.09 18.33 -4.58
CA ASP A 93 7.92 18.03 -3.74
C ASP A 93 7.06 16.88 -4.29
N ASP A 94 7.27 16.49 -5.52
CA ASP A 94 6.63 15.34 -6.17
C ASP A 94 7.34 14.00 -5.89
N ARG A 95 8.42 14.02 -5.09
CA ARG A 95 9.22 12.84 -4.72
C ARG A 95 8.83 12.29 -3.35
N ALA A 96 8.63 10.98 -3.26
CA ALA A 96 8.33 10.29 -2.01
C ALA A 96 9.43 10.52 -0.96
N VAL A 97 10.70 10.39 -1.36
CA VAL A 97 11.87 10.63 -0.48
C VAL A 97 11.81 12.02 0.16
N THR A 98 11.53 13.05 -0.63
CA THR A 98 11.45 14.43 -0.14
C THR A 98 10.30 14.60 0.85
N ARG A 99 9.12 14.08 0.53
CA ARG A 99 7.94 14.15 1.41
C ARG A 99 8.14 13.37 2.71
N VAL A 100 8.68 12.15 2.64
CA VAL A 100 8.98 11.34 3.83
C VAL A 100 9.95 12.07 4.75
N ARG A 101 11.02 12.68 4.20
CA ARG A 101 11.97 13.48 4.98
C ARG A 101 11.34 14.70 5.63
N ALA A 102 10.54 15.46 4.87
CA ALA A 102 9.84 16.64 5.37
C ALA A 102 8.84 16.27 6.47
N TYR A 103 8.04 15.24 6.25
CA TYR A 103 7.05 14.74 7.23
C TYR A 103 7.72 14.26 8.52
N ARG A 104 8.82 13.51 8.43
CA ARG A 104 9.60 13.07 9.58
C ARG A 104 10.16 14.23 10.40
N LYS A 105 10.56 15.32 9.74
CA LYS A 105 11.01 16.57 10.38
C LYS A 105 9.86 17.48 10.82
N ARG A 106 8.60 17.08 10.65
CA ARG A 106 7.39 17.87 10.92
C ARG A 106 7.33 19.19 10.14
N SER A 107 7.95 19.23 8.97
CA SER A 107 8.02 20.43 8.09
C SER A 107 7.16 20.31 6.83
N GLY A 108 6.37 19.23 6.68
CA GLY A 108 5.52 19.01 5.53
C GLY A 108 4.31 18.12 5.83
N PRO A 109 3.36 18.02 4.88
CA PRO A 109 2.21 17.14 4.99
C PRO A 109 2.59 15.66 4.94
N ALA A 110 1.66 14.78 5.31
CA ALA A 110 1.84 13.34 5.18
C ALA A 110 2.13 12.96 3.71
N PRO A 111 3.06 12.00 3.46
CA PRO A 111 3.43 11.59 2.10
C PRO A 111 2.28 10.94 1.31
N ALA A 112 1.31 10.35 1.99
CA ALA A 112 0.12 9.77 1.40
C ALA A 112 -1.14 10.23 2.15
N PRO A 113 -2.30 10.30 1.49
CA PRO A 113 -3.52 10.82 2.09
C PRO A 113 -4.25 9.78 2.96
N ILE A 114 -3.49 9.03 3.75
CA ILE A 114 -4.01 8.06 4.71
C ILE A 114 -3.56 8.49 6.11
N ARG A 115 -4.51 8.70 7.00
CA ARG A 115 -4.23 9.21 8.36
C ARG A 115 -4.22 8.11 9.41
N ASN A 116 -5.06 7.12 9.23
CA ASN A 116 -5.21 6.02 10.18
C ASN A 116 -4.93 4.68 9.50
N CYS A 117 -4.40 3.75 10.25
CA CYS A 117 -4.23 2.37 9.80
C CYS A 117 -5.61 1.80 9.41
N PRO A 118 -5.82 1.33 8.18
CA PRO A 118 -7.10 0.80 7.75
C PRO A 118 -7.46 -0.53 8.40
N TRP A 119 -6.51 -1.14 9.09
CA TRP A 119 -6.69 -2.41 9.80
C TRP A 119 -7.09 -2.20 11.26
N CYS A 120 -6.30 -1.48 12.05
CA CYS A 120 -6.52 -1.32 13.48
C CYS A 120 -6.99 0.08 13.92
N GLY A 121 -7.08 1.04 12.99
CA GLY A 121 -7.53 2.41 13.27
C GLY A 121 -6.48 3.34 13.89
N SER A 122 -5.30 2.84 14.27
CA SER A 122 -4.25 3.65 14.90
C SER A 122 -3.74 4.76 13.99
N ASN A 123 -3.44 5.92 14.55
CA ASN A 123 -2.94 7.07 13.78
C ASN A 123 -1.57 6.79 13.16
N LEU A 124 -1.41 7.07 11.87
CA LEU A 124 -0.16 6.95 11.14
C LEU A 124 0.64 8.24 11.29
N GLY A 125 1.69 8.16 12.11
CA GLY A 125 2.53 9.30 12.46
C GLY A 125 3.78 9.45 11.60
N HIS A 126 4.69 10.30 12.06
CA HIS A 126 5.91 10.68 11.34
C HIS A 126 6.88 9.51 11.06
N THR A 127 6.81 8.44 11.82
CA THR A 127 7.63 7.23 11.66
C THR A 127 6.99 6.15 10.81
N SER A 128 5.71 6.32 10.45
CA SER A 128 4.94 5.33 9.69
C SER A 128 5.34 5.23 8.23
N PHE A 129 5.95 6.26 7.67
CA PHE A 129 6.34 6.31 6.25
C PHE A 129 7.85 6.11 6.10
N LYS A 130 8.24 5.15 5.28
CA LYS A 130 9.63 4.76 5.06
C LYS A 130 9.91 4.54 3.58
N CYS A 131 11.11 4.88 3.12
CA CYS A 131 11.59 4.51 1.79
C CYS A 131 12.42 3.23 1.89
N TRP A 132 12.07 2.21 1.11
CA TRP A 132 12.73 0.91 1.09
C TRP A 132 13.52 0.72 -0.21
N PRO A 133 14.70 0.12 -0.21
CA PRO A 133 15.46 -0.33 0.98
C PRO A 133 16.10 0.82 1.77
N ASN A 134 16.25 2.00 1.17
CA ASN A 134 16.81 3.21 1.77
C ASN A 134 16.36 4.46 0.99
N GLU A 135 16.71 5.65 1.49
CA GLU A 135 16.36 6.93 0.87
C GLU A 135 17.28 7.34 -0.29
N GLN A 136 18.38 6.64 -0.53
CA GLN A 136 19.30 6.93 -1.62
C GLN A 136 18.82 6.33 -2.95
N MET A 137 18.32 5.09 -2.88
CA MET A 137 17.80 4.34 -4.04
C MET A 137 16.53 3.56 -3.63
N PRO A 138 15.42 4.26 -3.35
CA PRO A 138 14.20 3.59 -2.94
C PRO A 138 13.55 2.86 -4.12
N THR A 139 13.05 1.68 -3.85
CA THR A 139 12.21 0.91 -4.78
C THR A 139 10.74 0.90 -4.36
N ARG A 140 10.47 1.29 -3.09
CA ARG A 140 9.11 1.36 -2.54
C ARG A 140 9.01 2.44 -1.45
N MET A 141 7.79 2.98 -1.29
CA MET A 141 7.42 3.76 -0.11
C MET A 141 6.51 2.91 0.78
N LEU A 142 7.05 2.41 1.88
CA LEU A 142 6.33 1.58 2.84
C LEU A 142 5.52 2.42 3.82
N ILE A 143 4.32 1.97 4.15
CA ILE A 143 3.48 2.52 5.21
C ILE A 143 3.34 1.45 6.30
N VAL A 144 3.85 1.73 7.50
CA VAL A 144 3.90 0.78 8.62
C VAL A 144 3.07 1.30 9.78
N CYS A 145 2.24 0.45 10.37
CA CYS A 145 1.46 0.82 11.54
C CYS A 145 2.37 0.97 12.78
N PRO A 146 2.24 2.05 13.57
CA PRO A 146 3.04 2.23 14.78
C PRO A 146 2.52 1.40 15.98
N ASN A 147 1.32 0.84 15.90
CA ASN A 147 0.76 -0.01 16.94
C ASN A 147 1.42 -1.40 16.89
N VAL A 148 2.11 -1.77 17.95
CA VAL A 148 2.85 -3.05 18.07
C VAL A 148 1.96 -4.28 18.03
N ASP A 149 0.69 -4.14 18.39
CA ASP A 149 -0.31 -5.22 18.36
C ASP A 149 -1.02 -5.34 17.00
N CYS A 150 -0.62 -4.54 16.01
CA CYS A 150 -1.21 -4.57 14.68
C CYS A 150 -0.50 -5.58 13.78
N ASP A 151 -1.25 -6.33 12.96
CA ASP A 151 -0.67 -7.26 11.97
C ASP A 151 0.23 -6.58 10.93
N PHE A 152 0.12 -5.25 10.75
CA PHE A 152 0.90 -4.44 9.81
C PHE A 152 1.91 -3.54 10.51
N THR A 153 2.65 -4.11 11.46
CA THR A 153 3.72 -3.43 12.20
C THR A 153 5.09 -4.06 11.91
N GLY A 154 6.16 -3.42 12.33
CA GLY A 154 7.52 -3.94 12.19
C GLY A 154 7.96 -4.07 10.72
N ASP A 155 8.15 -5.30 10.26
CA ASP A 155 8.60 -5.62 8.90
C ASP A 155 7.44 -5.81 7.91
N ARG A 156 6.21 -5.90 8.39
CA ARG A 156 5.01 -6.01 7.53
C ARG A 156 4.40 -4.63 7.31
N ALA A 157 4.58 -4.09 6.12
CA ALA A 157 3.93 -2.86 5.70
C ALA A 157 2.46 -3.08 5.35
N LEU A 158 1.66 -2.01 5.39
CA LEU A 158 0.33 -1.98 4.81
C LEU A 158 0.41 -2.22 3.29
N PRO A 159 -0.50 -3.00 2.70
CA PRO A 159 -0.50 -3.31 1.27
C PRO A 159 -1.07 -2.14 0.44
N ILE A 160 -0.43 -0.98 0.56
CA ILE A 160 -0.86 0.27 -0.08
C ILE A 160 0.30 0.85 -0.87
N LEU A 161 0.11 0.99 -2.19
CA LEU A 161 1.02 1.66 -3.10
C LEU A 161 0.61 3.13 -3.21
N ALA A 162 1.47 4.03 -2.82
CA ALA A 162 1.13 5.44 -2.71
C ALA A 162 1.96 6.35 -3.64
N THR A 163 2.75 5.78 -4.54
CA THR A 163 3.45 6.49 -5.60
C THR A 163 3.08 5.93 -6.96
N ASP A 164 3.11 6.77 -8.00
CA ASP A 164 2.79 6.31 -9.36
C ASP A 164 3.86 5.31 -9.86
N ASP A 165 5.13 5.48 -9.49
CA ASP A 165 6.23 4.56 -9.83
C ASP A 165 6.04 3.13 -9.29
N GLU A 166 5.22 2.94 -8.24
CA GLU A 166 4.95 1.62 -7.66
C GLU A 166 3.74 0.92 -8.31
N ILE A 167 2.93 1.67 -9.06
CA ILE A 167 1.69 1.15 -9.66
C ILE A 167 1.95 0.59 -11.08
N TYR A 168 3.06 0.99 -11.74
CA TYR A 168 3.43 0.58 -13.11
C TYR A 168 4.52 -0.47 -13.14
#